data_6376971c45ab2d66db3fa5b78387c46d
#
_entry.id   6376971c45ab2d66db3fa5b78387c46d
#
_cell.length_a   1.000
_cell.length_b   1.000
_cell.length_c   1.000
_cell.angle_alpha   90.00
_cell.angle_beta   90.00
_cell.angle_gamma   90.00
#
_symmetry.space_group_name_H-M   'P 1'
#
loop_
_entity.id
_entity.type
_entity.pdbx_description
1 polymer ?
#
loop_
_entity_poly.entity_id
_entity_poly.type
_entity_poly.pdbx_seq_one_letter_code
_entity_poly.pdbx_strand_id
1 'polypeptide(L)'
;MFRIRRIFDDAIPVNQDALRQVKAILKKRIPAASEQEITHLGDNLRNPFTLRFRPILFVAENMRHKVLGFAMVLHEPDINFCFLDWIATAKDTLRGGLGSALYERVRTECASLKVSGLFFECLPDTPGECEPGLIKDNISRLRFYERYGARPVINTGYEAPVNPEDTCMPHLVYDDLGKDTPLPRSHAKKVVRAILERKYKDLCPAKYVEQVVASIRDNPVKLRPFCHVRPHKTRRAVHDRFAEKIVLVVNQDHEIHHIHERGYVESPVRITRILSHLEKSGLF
;
A
#
# COMPACT_ATOMS: atom_id res chain seq x y z
N MET A 1 -4.14 19.61 -8.07
CA MET A 1 -5.04 18.84 -7.19
C MET A 1 -5.16 17.43 -7.72
N PHE A 2 -5.18 16.39 -6.86
CA PHE A 2 -5.39 14.98 -7.21
C PHE A 2 -6.33 14.34 -6.20
N ARG A 3 -6.96 13.24 -6.59
CA ARG A 3 -7.71 12.34 -5.69
C ARG A 3 -7.11 10.94 -5.76
N ILE A 4 -7.27 10.15 -4.68
CA ILE A 4 -6.89 8.75 -4.67
C ILE A 4 -8.16 7.92 -4.60
N ARG A 5 -8.32 6.99 -5.54
CA ARG A 5 -9.44 6.04 -5.55
C ARG A 5 -8.94 4.60 -5.66
N ARG A 6 -9.73 3.67 -5.18
CA ARG A 6 -9.52 2.24 -5.35
C ARG A 6 -10.12 1.77 -6.67
N ILE A 7 -9.41 0.90 -7.36
CA ILE A 7 -9.91 0.17 -8.52
C ILE A 7 -10.14 -1.28 -8.09
N PHE A 8 -11.36 -1.76 -8.27
CA PHE A 8 -11.76 -3.12 -7.92
C PHE A 8 -11.66 -4.07 -9.11
N ASP A 9 -11.93 -3.56 -10.30
CA ASP A 9 -11.96 -4.29 -11.57
C ASP A 9 -11.79 -3.34 -12.76
N ASP A 10 -11.82 -3.88 -13.94
CA ASP A 10 -11.79 -3.16 -15.22
C ASP A 10 -13.14 -3.24 -15.99
N ALA A 11 -14.25 -3.46 -15.30
CA ALA A 11 -15.56 -3.60 -15.94
C ALA A 11 -16.04 -2.30 -16.59
N ILE A 12 -15.74 -1.15 -16.01
CA ILE A 12 -16.16 0.15 -16.52
C ILE A 12 -15.05 0.88 -17.28
N PRO A 13 -15.38 1.68 -18.32
CA PRO A 13 -14.38 2.34 -19.19
C PRO A 13 -13.35 3.20 -18.42
N VAL A 14 -13.77 3.92 -17.38
CA VAL A 14 -12.86 4.75 -16.58
C VAL A 14 -11.83 3.92 -15.82
N ASN A 15 -12.15 2.69 -15.43
CA ASN A 15 -11.21 1.77 -14.80
C ASN A 15 -10.27 1.14 -15.84
N GLN A 16 -10.80 0.77 -17.02
CA GLN A 16 -9.97 0.27 -18.12
C GLN A 16 -8.92 1.28 -18.53
N ASP A 17 -9.30 2.55 -18.66
CA ASP A 17 -8.36 3.62 -18.99
C ASP A 17 -7.32 3.82 -17.88
N ALA A 18 -7.75 3.83 -16.62
CA ALA A 18 -6.83 3.93 -15.49
C ALA A 18 -5.84 2.76 -15.45
N LEU A 19 -6.28 1.51 -15.67
CA LEU A 19 -5.42 0.34 -15.74
C LEU A 19 -4.42 0.41 -16.89
N ARG A 20 -4.84 0.89 -18.06
CA ARG A 20 -3.94 1.12 -19.19
C ARG A 20 -2.82 2.11 -18.82
N GLN A 21 -3.16 3.20 -18.13
CA GLN A 21 -2.20 4.18 -17.67
C GLN A 21 -1.28 3.62 -16.56
N VAL A 22 -1.81 2.83 -15.61
CA VAL A 22 -1.02 2.12 -14.59
C VAL A 22 0.00 1.19 -15.24
N LYS A 23 -0.42 0.36 -16.21
CA LYS A 23 0.49 -0.53 -16.96
C LYS A 23 1.62 0.25 -17.63
N ALA A 24 1.32 1.41 -18.20
CA ALA A 24 2.33 2.27 -18.83
C ALA A 24 3.31 2.88 -17.82
N ILE A 25 2.84 3.26 -16.62
CA ILE A 25 3.71 3.74 -15.54
C ILE A 25 4.58 2.59 -15.01
N LEU A 26 3.98 1.42 -14.77
CA LEU A 26 4.65 0.22 -14.28
C LEU A 26 5.83 -0.16 -15.18
N LYS A 27 5.58 -0.28 -16.47
CA LYS A 27 6.63 -0.59 -17.48
C LYS A 27 7.79 0.41 -17.50
N LYS A 28 7.53 1.69 -17.21
CA LYS A 28 8.55 2.74 -17.22
C LYS A 28 9.30 2.90 -15.90
N ARG A 29 8.68 2.55 -14.77
CA ARG A 29 9.17 2.89 -13.42
C ARG A 29 9.66 1.69 -12.64
N ILE A 30 9.24 0.49 -13.01
CA ILE A 30 9.56 -0.76 -12.32
C ILE A 30 10.04 -1.78 -13.36
N PRO A 31 11.33 -1.68 -13.79
CA PRO A 31 11.87 -2.59 -14.80
C PRO A 31 11.84 -4.07 -14.40
N ALA A 32 11.80 -4.35 -13.09
CA ALA A 32 11.72 -5.71 -12.56
C ALA A 32 10.33 -6.35 -12.74
N ALA A 33 9.28 -5.57 -13.05
CA ALA A 33 7.97 -6.13 -13.33
C ALA A 33 7.98 -6.86 -14.69
N SER A 34 7.61 -8.13 -14.68
CA SER A 34 7.54 -8.94 -15.89
C SER A 34 6.40 -8.51 -16.82
N GLU A 35 6.55 -8.71 -18.12
CA GLU A 35 5.46 -8.45 -19.09
C GLU A 35 4.21 -9.27 -18.76
N GLN A 36 4.37 -10.45 -18.19
CA GLN A 36 3.24 -11.31 -17.77
C GLN A 36 2.46 -10.67 -16.61
N GLU A 37 3.14 -10.19 -15.55
CA GLU A 37 2.50 -9.49 -14.44
C GLU A 37 1.75 -8.23 -14.92
N ILE A 38 2.37 -7.47 -15.81
CA ILE A 38 1.77 -6.26 -16.40
C ILE A 38 0.50 -6.62 -17.20
N THR A 39 0.57 -7.65 -18.01
CA THR A 39 -0.54 -8.07 -18.87
C THR A 39 -1.74 -8.52 -18.03
N HIS A 40 -1.50 -9.38 -17.04
CA HIS A 40 -2.54 -10.00 -16.21
C HIS A 40 -3.03 -9.11 -15.05
N LEU A 41 -2.60 -7.86 -14.95
CA LEU A 41 -3.01 -6.97 -13.85
C LEU A 41 -4.54 -6.86 -13.71
N GLY A 42 -5.29 -6.74 -14.81
CA GLY A 42 -6.76 -6.68 -14.78
C GLY A 42 -7.39 -8.01 -14.36
N ASP A 43 -6.86 -9.13 -14.87
CA ASP A 43 -7.34 -10.46 -14.53
C ASP A 43 -7.14 -10.77 -13.04
N ASN A 44 -5.99 -10.39 -12.50
CA ASN A 44 -5.67 -10.56 -11.08
C ASN A 44 -6.62 -9.77 -10.18
N LEU A 45 -7.03 -8.56 -10.60
CA LEU A 45 -8.02 -7.76 -9.86
C LEU A 45 -9.40 -8.42 -9.86
N ARG A 46 -9.82 -9.04 -10.98
CA ARG A 46 -11.11 -9.74 -11.11
C ARG A 46 -11.13 -11.09 -10.40
N ASN A 47 -9.99 -11.79 -10.41
CA ASN A 47 -9.88 -13.14 -9.85
C ASN A 47 -8.75 -13.22 -8.81
N PRO A 48 -9.03 -12.93 -7.54
CA PRO A 48 -8.03 -12.95 -6.48
C PRO A 48 -7.48 -14.36 -6.18
N PHE A 49 -8.15 -15.41 -6.66
CA PHE A 49 -7.70 -16.80 -6.42
C PHE A 49 -6.46 -17.17 -7.23
N THR A 50 -6.20 -16.45 -8.33
CA THR A 50 -5.01 -16.71 -9.18
C THR A 50 -3.71 -16.54 -8.42
N LEU A 51 -3.59 -15.47 -7.64
CA LEU A 51 -2.39 -15.15 -6.85
C LEU A 51 -2.45 -15.69 -5.42
N ARG A 52 -3.61 -16.22 -4.98
CA ARG A 52 -3.87 -16.58 -3.58
C ARG A 52 -3.64 -15.41 -2.61
N PHE A 53 -3.82 -14.18 -3.12
CA PHE A 53 -3.88 -12.90 -2.42
C PHE A 53 -5.09 -12.12 -2.93
N ARG A 54 -5.58 -11.19 -2.13
CA ARG A 54 -6.60 -10.21 -2.55
C ARG A 54 -5.90 -8.93 -3.00
N PRO A 55 -5.80 -8.66 -4.30
CA PRO A 55 -5.15 -7.45 -4.79
C PRO A 55 -6.01 -6.21 -4.50
N ILE A 56 -5.33 -5.14 -4.12
CA ILE A 56 -5.92 -3.83 -3.85
C ILE A 56 -5.12 -2.80 -4.64
N LEU A 57 -5.74 -2.18 -5.63
CA LEU A 57 -5.12 -1.16 -6.46
C LEU A 57 -5.64 0.23 -6.12
N PHE A 58 -4.75 1.12 -5.72
CA PHE A 58 -5.02 2.55 -5.60
C PHE A 58 -4.41 3.31 -6.76
N VAL A 59 -5.17 4.24 -7.32
CA VAL A 59 -4.67 5.20 -8.32
C VAL A 59 -4.87 6.61 -7.81
N ALA A 60 -3.84 7.43 -7.95
CA ALA A 60 -3.92 8.86 -7.77
C ALA A 60 -4.09 9.50 -9.15
N GLU A 61 -5.17 10.21 -9.36
CA GLU A 61 -5.52 10.82 -10.64
C GLU A 61 -5.89 12.30 -10.48
N ASN A 62 -5.69 13.09 -11.53
CA ASN A 62 -6.16 14.47 -11.56
C ASN A 62 -7.63 14.54 -12.01
N MET A 63 -8.19 15.76 -12.09
CA MET A 63 -9.58 16.00 -12.49
C MET A 63 -9.90 15.58 -13.93
N ARG A 64 -8.88 15.31 -14.76
CA ARG A 64 -9.03 14.82 -16.14
C ARG A 64 -8.80 13.30 -16.23
N HIS A 65 -8.88 12.57 -15.15
CA HIS A 65 -8.61 11.14 -15.04
C HIS A 65 -7.20 10.69 -15.49
N LYS A 66 -6.25 11.65 -15.59
CA LYS A 66 -4.86 11.29 -15.84
C LYS A 66 -4.27 10.70 -14.56
N VAL A 67 -3.78 9.46 -14.65
CA VAL A 67 -3.11 8.78 -13.52
C VAL A 67 -1.74 9.39 -13.30
N LEU A 68 -1.49 9.86 -12.09
CA LEU A 68 -0.26 10.49 -11.64
C LEU A 68 0.63 9.53 -10.86
N GLY A 69 0.05 8.45 -10.36
CA GLY A 69 0.73 7.40 -9.61
C GLY A 69 -0.24 6.34 -9.14
N PHE A 70 0.31 5.23 -8.65
CA PHE A 70 -0.49 4.11 -8.16
C PHE A 70 0.23 3.37 -7.04
N ALA A 71 -0.51 2.57 -6.28
CA ALA A 71 0.00 1.57 -5.34
C ALA A 71 -0.81 0.28 -5.47
N MET A 72 -0.11 -0.86 -5.54
CA MET A 72 -0.67 -2.20 -5.55
C MET A 72 -0.30 -2.91 -4.25
N VAL A 73 -1.32 -3.40 -3.55
CA VAL A 73 -1.18 -4.14 -2.30
C VAL A 73 -1.81 -5.52 -2.46
N LEU A 74 -1.14 -6.52 -1.96
CA LEU A 74 -1.62 -7.90 -1.91
C LEU A 74 -2.02 -8.20 -0.45
N HIS A 75 -3.30 -8.41 -0.19
CA HIS A 75 -3.83 -8.74 1.12
C HIS A 75 -3.98 -10.24 1.27
N GLU A 76 -3.41 -10.79 2.33
CA GLU A 76 -3.55 -12.19 2.74
C GLU A 76 -4.36 -12.27 4.05
N PRO A 77 -5.66 -12.59 3.98
CA PRO A 77 -6.55 -12.53 5.15
C PRO A 77 -6.31 -13.65 6.17
N ASP A 78 -5.93 -14.86 5.72
CA ASP A 78 -5.80 -16.02 6.62
C ASP A 78 -4.54 -15.93 7.49
N ILE A 79 -3.45 -15.36 6.94
CA ILE A 79 -2.22 -15.08 7.68
C ILE A 79 -2.29 -13.68 8.30
N ASN A 80 -3.21 -12.85 7.83
CA ASN A 80 -3.50 -11.50 8.32
C ASN A 80 -2.35 -10.50 8.13
N PHE A 81 -1.91 -10.35 6.88
CA PHE A 81 -0.92 -9.33 6.50
C PHE A 81 -1.22 -8.71 5.14
N CYS A 82 -0.58 -7.57 4.86
CA CYS A 82 -0.52 -6.98 3.53
C CYS A 82 0.92 -6.97 3.01
N PHE A 83 1.06 -7.13 1.69
CA PHE A 83 2.33 -6.96 0.98
C PHE A 83 2.18 -5.81 -0.05
N LEU A 84 2.98 -4.75 0.10
CA LEU A 84 3.03 -3.68 -0.89
C LEU A 84 3.91 -4.15 -2.06
N ASP A 85 3.24 -4.52 -3.14
CA ASP A 85 3.88 -5.06 -4.32
C ASP A 85 4.53 -3.96 -5.16
N TRP A 86 3.75 -2.94 -5.49
CA TRP A 86 4.24 -1.81 -6.27
C TRP A 86 3.71 -0.47 -5.74
N ILE A 87 4.58 0.53 -5.76
CA ILE A 87 4.21 1.92 -5.59
C ILE A 87 5.07 2.77 -6.52
N ALA A 88 4.44 3.54 -7.39
CA ALA A 88 5.15 4.39 -8.33
C ALA A 88 4.37 5.66 -8.67
N THR A 89 5.11 6.72 -8.99
CA THR A 89 4.57 7.97 -9.52
C THR A 89 5.05 8.18 -10.95
N ALA A 90 4.24 8.82 -11.78
CA ALA A 90 4.65 9.25 -13.12
C ALA A 90 5.81 10.25 -13.03
N LYS A 91 6.69 10.26 -14.06
CA LYS A 91 7.96 10.98 -14.03
C LYS A 91 7.82 12.49 -13.73
N ASP A 92 6.75 13.10 -14.20
CA ASP A 92 6.53 14.56 -14.10
C ASP A 92 5.88 15.01 -12.78
N THR A 93 5.62 14.09 -11.84
CA THR A 93 4.87 14.37 -10.61
C THR A 93 5.70 14.30 -9.32
N LEU A 94 7.02 14.22 -9.43
CA LEU A 94 7.95 13.92 -8.32
C LEU A 94 8.00 14.96 -7.17
N ARG A 95 7.39 16.15 -7.31
CA ARG A 95 7.55 17.25 -6.33
C ARG A 95 6.32 17.55 -5.46
N GLY A 96 5.26 16.76 -5.50
CA GLY A 96 3.97 17.12 -4.88
C GLY A 96 3.53 16.28 -3.67
N GLY A 97 4.40 15.50 -3.01
CA GLY A 97 4.00 14.65 -1.87
C GLY A 97 3.11 13.46 -2.25
N LEU A 98 2.92 13.19 -3.55
CA LEU A 98 2.04 12.14 -4.07
C LEU A 98 2.43 10.73 -3.56
N GLY A 99 3.74 10.44 -3.52
CA GLY A 99 4.23 9.16 -2.97
C GLY A 99 3.84 8.98 -1.50
N SER A 100 3.94 10.06 -0.72
CA SER A 100 3.51 10.05 0.69
C SER A 100 2.01 9.83 0.81
N ALA A 101 1.20 10.52 0.02
CA ALA A 101 -0.25 10.37 0.03
C ALA A 101 -0.69 8.95 -0.37
N LEU A 102 -0.05 8.35 -1.38
CA LEU A 102 -0.31 6.96 -1.77
C LEU A 102 0.08 5.98 -0.65
N TYR A 103 1.26 6.16 -0.05
CA TYR A 103 1.71 5.27 1.02
C TYR A 103 0.84 5.40 2.28
N GLU A 104 0.45 6.62 2.65
CA GLU A 104 -0.48 6.87 3.76
C GLU A 104 -1.86 6.24 3.48
N ARG A 105 -2.35 6.31 2.22
CA ARG A 105 -3.59 5.62 1.85
C ARG A 105 -3.47 4.09 1.97
N VAL A 106 -2.34 3.52 1.57
CA VAL A 106 -2.03 2.09 1.77
C VAL A 106 -2.04 1.74 3.25
N ARG A 107 -1.34 2.50 4.10
CA ARG A 107 -1.30 2.27 5.55
C ARG A 107 -2.69 2.36 6.19
N THR A 108 -3.49 3.33 5.78
CA THR A 108 -4.89 3.48 6.24
C THR A 108 -5.74 2.27 5.86
N GLU A 109 -5.61 1.76 4.62
CA GLU A 109 -6.31 0.54 4.20
C GLU A 109 -5.87 -0.67 5.03
N CYS A 110 -4.56 -0.85 5.22
CA CYS A 110 -4.01 -1.93 6.05
C CYS A 110 -4.51 -1.85 7.49
N ALA A 111 -4.60 -0.66 8.06
CA ALA A 111 -5.14 -0.45 9.40
C ALA A 111 -6.64 -0.80 9.47
N SER A 112 -7.43 -0.40 8.47
CA SER A 112 -8.87 -0.72 8.40
C SER A 112 -9.13 -2.22 8.25
N LEU A 113 -8.24 -2.94 7.55
CA LEU A 113 -8.24 -4.40 7.43
C LEU A 113 -7.76 -5.09 8.72
N LYS A 114 -7.24 -4.33 9.70
CA LYS A 114 -6.70 -4.83 10.98
C LYS A 114 -5.58 -5.85 10.82
N VAL A 115 -4.82 -5.78 9.73
CA VAL A 115 -3.70 -6.70 9.47
C VAL A 115 -2.59 -6.52 10.50
N SER A 116 -1.78 -7.55 10.72
CA SER A 116 -0.63 -7.54 11.64
C SER A 116 0.43 -6.51 11.26
N GLY A 117 0.59 -6.25 9.98
CA GLY A 117 1.52 -5.27 9.44
C GLY A 117 1.54 -5.25 7.92
N LEU A 118 2.30 -4.30 7.37
CA LEU A 118 2.57 -4.15 5.96
C LEU A 118 4.02 -4.58 5.69
N PHE A 119 4.19 -5.51 4.75
CA PHE A 119 5.49 -6.00 4.30
C PHE A 119 5.75 -5.53 2.86
N PHE A 120 7.00 -5.35 2.51
CA PHE A 120 7.43 -5.01 1.15
C PHE A 120 8.92 -5.18 1.00
N GLU A 121 9.40 -5.01 -0.22
CA GLU A 121 10.81 -5.16 -0.55
C GLU A 121 11.44 -3.83 -0.93
N CYS A 122 12.68 -3.63 -0.48
CA CYS A 122 13.53 -2.52 -0.88
C CYS A 122 14.92 -3.02 -1.23
N LEU A 123 15.48 -2.52 -2.33
CA LEU A 123 16.87 -2.81 -2.65
C LEU A 123 17.82 -2.27 -1.59
N PRO A 124 18.95 -2.94 -1.36
CA PRO A 124 19.95 -2.54 -0.39
C PRO A 124 20.49 -1.13 -0.62
N ASP A 125 20.81 -0.45 0.48
CA ASP A 125 21.37 0.90 0.51
C ASP A 125 22.84 0.94 0.92
N THR A 126 23.45 -0.23 1.11
CA THR A 126 24.86 -0.40 1.47
C THR A 126 25.73 -0.48 0.20
N PRO A 127 26.83 0.29 0.13
CA PRO A 127 27.77 0.16 -0.97
C PRO A 127 28.34 -1.27 -1.06
N GLY A 128 28.37 -1.82 -2.26
CA GLY A 128 28.85 -3.18 -2.54
C GLY A 128 27.74 -4.25 -2.58
N GLU A 129 26.54 -3.98 -2.09
CA GLU A 129 25.40 -4.89 -2.16
C GLU A 129 24.57 -4.71 -3.46
N CYS A 130 24.70 -3.54 -4.10
CA CYS A 130 24.06 -3.20 -5.35
C CYS A 130 24.97 -2.37 -6.25
N GLU A 131 24.55 -2.15 -7.50
CA GLU A 131 25.25 -1.26 -8.41
C GLU A 131 25.38 0.15 -7.82
N PRO A 132 26.56 0.80 -7.94
CA PRO A 132 26.81 2.12 -7.34
C PRO A 132 25.79 3.19 -7.77
N GLY A 133 25.29 3.12 -9.00
CA GLY A 133 24.28 4.04 -9.53
C GLY A 133 22.92 3.98 -8.82
N LEU A 134 22.57 2.86 -8.21
CA LEU A 134 21.29 2.64 -7.54
C LEU A 134 21.29 3.05 -6.06
N ILE A 135 22.47 3.09 -5.43
CA ILE A 135 22.61 3.28 -3.97
C ILE A 135 21.90 4.57 -3.49
N LYS A 136 22.08 5.68 -4.19
CA LYS A 136 21.48 6.96 -3.81
C LYS A 136 19.94 6.91 -3.81
N ASP A 137 19.37 6.24 -4.79
CA ASP A 137 17.91 6.08 -4.90
C ASP A 137 17.40 5.11 -3.85
N ASN A 138 18.14 4.03 -3.55
CA ASN A 138 17.82 3.06 -2.51
C ASN A 138 17.85 3.72 -1.12
N ILE A 139 18.88 4.52 -0.80
CA ILE A 139 18.95 5.34 0.43
C ILE A 139 17.72 6.26 0.53
N SER A 140 17.36 6.95 -0.56
CA SER A 140 16.22 7.86 -0.58
C SER A 140 14.90 7.13 -0.33
N ARG A 141 14.76 5.91 -0.88
CA ARG A 141 13.59 5.05 -0.71
C ARG A 141 13.49 4.53 0.71
N LEU A 142 14.56 3.97 1.28
CA LEU A 142 14.57 3.48 2.65
C LEU A 142 14.37 4.61 3.67
N ARG A 143 14.99 5.78 3.45
CA ARG A 143 14.72 6.99 4.24
C ARG A 143 13.25 7.40 4.18
N PHE A 144 12.61 7.27 3.03
CA PHE A 144 11.19 7.55 2.88
C PHE A 144 10.36 6.65 3.80
N TYR A 145 10.60 5.34 3.80
CA TYR A 145 9.85 4.39 4.62
C TYR A 145 10.20 4.47 6.11
N GLU A 146 11.46 4.72 6.46
CA GLU A 146 11.86 4.93 7.85
C GLU A 146 11.12 6.10 8.52
N ARG A 147 10.70 7.12 7.77
CA ARG A 147 9.86 8.21 8.31
C ARG A 147 8.52 7.71 8.85
N TYR A 148 8.05 6.57 8.38
CA TYR A 148 6.83 5.93 8.87
C TYR A 148 7.09 4.82 9.90
N GLY A 149 8.36 4.58 10.22
CA GLY A 149 8.78 3.54 11.16
C GLY A 149 9.07 2.18 10.53
N ALA A 150 8.86 2.05 9.21
CA ALA A 150 9.14 0.82 8.49
C ALA A 150 10.66 0.59 8.36
N ARG A 151 11.11 -0.63 8.61
CA ARG A 151 12.52 -0.99 8.65
C ARG A 151 12.80 -2.38 8.11
N PRO A 152 13.97 -2.61 7.50
CA PRO A 152 14.39 -3.95 7.11
C PRO A 152 14.39 -4.95 8.28
N VAL A 153 13.92 -6.15 7.99
CA VAL A 153 14.07 -7.32 8.86
C VAL A 153 15.50 -7.81 8.70
N ILE A 154 16.20 -8.06 9.80
CA ILE A 154 17.61 -8.49 9.80
C ILE A 154 17.79 -9.87 10.44
N ASN A 155 18.98 -10.44 10.31
CA ASN A 155 19.35 -11.76 10.82
C ASN A 155 18.51 -12.87 10.19
N THR A 156 18.20 -12.75 8.90
CA THR A 156 17.47 -13.77 8.13
C THR A 156 18.17 -14.05 6.80
N GLY A 157 17.85 -15.15 6.17
CA GLY A 157 18.35 -15.48 4.83
C GLY A 157 17.45 -14.96 3.71
N TYR A 158 16.57 -13.99 3.98
CA TYR A 158 15.70 -13.44 2.94
C TYR A 158 16.47 -12.78 1.79
N GLU A 159 17.63 -12.22 2.11
CA GLU A 159 18.55 -11.58 1.17
C GLU A 159 19.51 -12.57 0.49
N ALA A 160 19.39 -13.87 0.77
CA ALA A 160 20.20 -14.87 0.09
C ALA A 160 19.80 -14.95 -1.39
N PRO A 161 20.76 -15.05 -2.32
CA PRO A 161 20.45 -15.16 -3.74
C PRO A 161 19.72 -16.48 -4.04
N VAL A 162 18.73 -16.44 -4.93
CA VAL A 162 18.04 -17.63 -5.43
C VAL A 162 18.97 -18.41 -6.35
N ASN A 163 19.66 -17.69 -7.25
CA ASN A 163 20.70 -18.23 -8.09
C ASN A 163 22.06 -17.60 -7.70
N PRO A 164 23.17 -18.30 -7.84
CA PRO A 164 24.50 -17.79 -7.47
C PRO A 164 24.89 -16.48 -8.18
N GLU A 165 24.28 -16.21 -9.33
CA GLU A 165 24.55 -15.02 -10.16
C GLU A 165 23.69 -13.82 -9.75
N ASP A 166 22.66 -14.03 -8.90
CA ASP A 166 21.78 -12.95 -8.48
C ASP A 166 22.54 -11.97 -7.58
N THR A 167 22.45 -10.71 -7.90
CA THR A 167 23.04 -9.60 -7.16
C THR A 167 21.95 -8.65 -6.71
N CYS A 168 22.26 -7.82 -5.70
CA CYS A 168 21.32 -6.79 -5.24
C CYS A 168 19.98 -7.35 -4.72
N MET A 169 20.05 -8.37 -3.87
CA MET A 169 18.86 -9.00 -3.29
C MET A 169 18.12 -8.04 -2.37
N PRO A 170 16.78 -7.95 -2.45
CA PRO A 170 16.02 -6.99 -1.68
C PRO A 170 15.96 -7.34 -0.20
N HIS A 171 16.00 -6.32 0.65
CA HIS A 171 15.61 -6.44 2.05
C HIS A 171 14.09 -6.64 2.17
N LEU A 172 13.65 -7.54 3.02
CA LEU A 172 12.27 -7.56 3.49
C LEU A 172 12.06 -6.44 4.51
N VAL A 173 11.18 -5.51 4.22
CA VAL A 173 10.84 -4.38 5.09
C VAL A 173 9.50 -4.63 5.78
N TYR A 174 9.44 -4.30 7.07
CA TYR A 174 8.24 -4.40 7.88
C TYR A 174 7.81 -3.03 8.40
N ASP A 175 6.56 -2.66 8.17
CA ASP A 175 5.85 -1.52 8.76
C ASP A 175 4.78 -2.05 9.73
N ASP A 176 4.95 -1.78 11.01
CA ASP A 176 4.03 -2.15 12.08
C ASP A 176 2.73 -1.30 12.10
N LEU A 177 2.59 -0.39 11.14
CA LEU A 177 1.48 0.56 11.03
C LEU A 177 1.34 1.49 12.24
N GLY A 178 2.43 1.69 12.98
CA GLY A 178 2.47 2.51 14.20
C GLY A 178 1.88 1.86 15.45
N LYS A 179 1.72 0.53 15.43
CA LYS A 179 1.17 -0.23 16.58
C LYS A 179 2.17 -0.49 17.68
N ASP A 180 3.47 -0.27 17.44
CA ASP A 180 4.57 -0.62 18.36
C ASP A 180 4.56 -2.10 18.80
N THR A 181 3.99 -2.96 17.95
CA THR A 181 3.85 -4.40 18.24
C THR A 181 5.04 -5.15 17.66
N PRO A 182 5.81 -5.87 18.47
CA PRO A 182 6.90 -6.70 17.98
C PRO A 182 6.39 -7.79 17.03
N LEU A 183 7.17 -8.08 15.96
CA LEU A 183 6.84 -9.12 14.98
C LEU A 183 7.22 -10.50 15.54
N PRO A 184 6.26 -11.40 15.86
CA PRO A 184 6.58 -12.73 16.35
C PRO A 184 7.26 -13.58 15.26
N ARG A 185 8.25 -14.37 15.62
CA ARG A 185 8.96 -15.28 14.70
C ARG A 185 8.02 -16.22 13.95
N SER A 186 7.05 -16.81 14.65
CA SER A 186 6.08 -17.72 14.03
C SER A 186 5.24 -17.05 12.95
N HIS A 187 4.87 -15.79 13.15
CA HIS A 187 4.13 -15.00 12.17
C HIS A 187 5.02 -14.61 10.98
N ALA A 188 6.22 -14.11 11.24
CA ALA A 188 7.19 -13.78 10.20
C ALA A 188 7.50 -14.96 9.27
N LYS A 189 7.66 -16.17 9.82
CA LYS A 189 7.84 -17.40 9.05
C LYS A 189 6.67 -17.70 8.12
N LYS A 190 5.43 -17.51 8.58
CA LYS A 190 4.22 -17.69 7.75
C LYS A 190 4.15 -16.67 6.62
N VAL A 191 4.44 -15.40 6.94
CA VAL A 191 4.45 -14.29 5.96
C VAL A 191 5.50 -14.54 4.88
N VAL A 192 6.75 -14.81 5.27
CA VAL A 192 7.86 -15.06 4.34
C VAL A 192 7.55 -16.27 3.45
N ARG A 193 7.07 -17.37 4.02
CA ARG A 193 6.64 -18.53 3.24
C ARG A 193 5.57 -18.16 2.21
N ALA A 194 4.53 -17.44 2.62
CA ALA A 194 3.45 -17.04 1.71
C ALA A 194 3.94 -16.14 0.57
N ILE A 195 4.85 -15.20 0.84
CA ILE A 195 5.46 -14.36 -0.20
C ILE A 195 6.23 -15.23 -1.19
N LEU A 196 7.15 -16.06 -0.72
CA LEU A 196 8.03 -16.86 -1.59
C LEU A 196 7.27 -17.94 -2.37
N GLU A 197 6.30 -18.64 -1.75
CA GLU A 197 5.55 -19.73 -2.39
C GLU A 197 4.43 -19.26 -3.32
N ARG A 198 3.91 -18.04 -3.11
CA ARG A 198 2.74 -17.57 -3.88
C ARG A 198 3.08 -16.48 -4.87
N LYS A 199 3.81 -15.43 -4.43
CA LYS A 199 4.23 -14.36 -5.34
C LYS A 199 5.41 -14.80 -6.20
N TYR A 200 6.38 -15.48 -5.62
CA TYR A 200 7.63 -15.89 -6.28
C TYR A 200 7.69 -17.40 -6.57
N LYS A 201 6.53 -18.08 -6.70
CA LYS A 201 6.44 -19.53 -6.89
C LYS A 201 7.27 -20.07 -8.06
N ASP A 202 7.37 -19.28 -9.13
CA ASP A 202 8.08 -19.66 -10.35
C ASP A 202 9.59 -19.33 -10.29
N LEU A 203 10.02 -18.59 -9.27
CA LEU A 203 11.41 -18.17 -9.05
C LEU A 203 12.06 -18.91 -7.87
N CYS A 204 11.29 -19.23 -6.82
CA CYS A 204 11.81 -19.78 -5.57
C CYS A 204 11.55 -21.28 -5.46
N PRO A 205 12.57 -22.14 -5.61
CA PRO A 205 12.44 -23.57 -5.36
C PRO A 205 12.06 -23.86 -3.89
N ALA A 206 11.31 -24.95 -3.64
CA ALA A 206 10.87 -25.32 -2.30
C ALA A 206 12.02 -25.40 -1.28
N LYS A 207 13.17 -25.95 -1.68
CA LYS A 207 14.39 -26.01 -0.83
C LYS A 207 14.86 -24.63 -0.40
N TYR A 208 14.86 -23.65 -1.30
CA TYR A 208 15.20 -22.26 -0.99
C TYR A 208 14.23 -21.66 0.02
N VAL A 209 12.92 -21.85 -0.20
CA VAL A 209 11.89 -21.38 0.72
C VAL A 209 12.10 -21.92 2.13
N GLU A 210 12.36 -23.22 2.26
CA GLU A 210 12.62 -23.84 3.57
C GLU A 210 13.89 -23.28 4.23
N GLN A 211 14.96 -23.04 3.49
CA GLN A 211 16.20 -22.44 3.99
C GLN A 211 15.96 -21.02 4.52
N VAL A 212 15.27 -20.18 3.73
CA VAL A 212 14.95 -18.82 4.13
C VAL A 212 14.06 -18.79 5.37
N VAL A 213 13.00 -19.58 5.40
CA VAL A 213 12.09 -19.69 6.56
C VAL A 213 12.81 -20.22 7.80
N ALA A 214 13.71 -21.21 7.66
CA ALA A 214 14.50 -21.75 8.76
C ALA A 214 15.48 -20.72 9.33
N SER A 215 16.00 -19.82 8.50
CA SER A 215 16.96 -18.79 8.92
C SER A 215 16.39 -17.76 9.91
N ILE A 216 15.07 -17.59 9.97
CA ILE A 216 14.40 -16.68 10.90
C ILE A 216 14.45 -17.29 12.32
N ARG A 217 15.42 -16.86 13.15
CA ARG A 217 15.67 -17.43 14.48
C ARG A 217 15.27 -16.52 15.63
N ASP A 218 15.38 -15.22 15.45
CA ASP A 218 15.06 -14.22 16.49
C ASP A 218 13.56 -14.21 16.83
N ASN A 219 13.23 -14.05 18.13
CA ASN A 219 11.84 -13.92 18.59
C ASN A 219 11.75 -12.90 19.74
N PRO A 220 11.15 -11.73 19.55
CA PRO A 220 10.62 -11.23 18.29
C PRO A 220 11.69 -11.04 17.21
N VAL A 221 11.25 -10.98 15.96
CA VAL A 221 12.15 -10.73 14.83
C VAL A 221 12.81 -9.36 14.97
N LYS A 222 14.10 -9.28 14.68
CA LYS A 222 14.85 -8.04 14.78
C LYS A 222 14.71 -7.19 13.53
N LEU A 223 14.53 -5.90 13.75
CA LEU A 223 14.53 -4.90 12.69
C LEU A 223 15.84 -4.11 12.73
N ARG A 224 16.33 -3.72 11.56
CA ARG A 224 17.50 -2.84 11.44
C ARG A 224 17.28 -1.57 12.26
N PRO A 225 18.27 -1.07 13.00
CA PRO A 225 18.20 0.26 13.64
C PRO A 225 17.89 1.34 12.60
N PHE A 226 17.31 2.46 13.04
CA PHE A 226 17.12 3.61 12.17
C PHE A 226 18.45 4.14 11.64
N CYS A 227 18.63 4.15 10.33
CA CYS A 227 19.86 4.60 9.67
C CYS A 227 19.72 6.01 9.09
N HIS A 228 18.54 6.38 8.62
CA HIS A 228 18.32 7.60 7.85
C HIS A 228 17.44 8.63 8.54
N VAL A 229 16.68 8.23 9.56
CA VAL A 229 15.74 9.09 10.29
C VAL A 229 15.90 8.91 11.79
N ARG A 230 15.84 10.00 12.54
CA ARG A 230 15.82 9.92 14.01
C ARG A 230 14.45 9.38 14.48
N PRO A 231 14.38 8.42 15.43
CA PRO A 231 13.13 7.78 15.85
C PRO A 231 12.01 8.75 16.26
N HIS A 232 12.35 9.86 16.94
CA HIS A 232 11.38 10.86 17.38
C HIS A 232 10.77 11.71 16.24
N LYS A 233 11.29 11.60 15.01
CA LYS A 233 10.79 12.28 13.81
C LYS A 233 9.96 11.36 12.91
N THR A 234 9.65 10.16 13.36
CA THR A 234 8.88 9.19 12.56
C THR A 234 7.39 9.55 12.57
N ARG A 235 6.73 9.36 11.44
CA ARG A 235 5.28 9.46 11.29
C ARG A 235 4.64 8.07 11.49
N ARG A 236 4.83 7.47 12.68
CA ARG A 236 4.46 6.08 12.91
C ARG A 236 2.95 5.88 12.96
N ALA A 237 2.23 6.75 13.67
CA ALA A 237 0.81 6.60 13.81
C ALA A 237 0.09 6.70 12.46
N VAL A 238 -0.73 5.71 12.14
CA VAL A 238 -1.80 5.88 11.16
C VAL A 238 -2.81 6.79 11.85
N HIS A 239 -3.00 8.00 11.30
CA HIS A 239 -3.96 8.92 11.88
C HIS A 239 -5.37 8.36 11.70
N ASP A 240 -5.81 7.63 12.69
CA ASP A 240 -7.17 7.13 12.82
C ASP A 240 -8.17 8.25 13.20
N ARG A 241 -7.68 9.51 13.14
CA ARG A 241 -8.50 10.69 13.48
C ARG A 241 -9.77 10.81 12.64
N PHE A 242 -9.86 10.06 11.54
CA PHE A 242 -11.04 10.05 10.66
C PHE A 242 -11.83 8.74 10.70
N ALA A 243 -11.32 7.68 11.34
CA ALA A 243 -12.04 6.39 11.40
C ALA A 243 -13.30 6.46 12.27
N GLU A 244 -13.36 7.44 13.19
CA GLU A 244 -14.50 7.65 14.08
C GLU A 244 -15.21 9.00 13.84
N LYS A 245 -14.76 9.80 12.86
CA LYS A 245 -15.36 11.10 12.57
C LYS A 245 -16.06 11.08 11.22
N ILE A 246 -17.36 11.29 11.26
CA ILE A 246 -18.15 11.57 10.05
C ILE A 246 -18.01 13.07 9.77
N VAL A 247 -17.51 13.43 8.59
CA VAL A 247 -17.49 14.82 8.16
C VAL A 247 -18.84 15.13 7.52
N LEU A 248 -19.61 15.97 8.19
CA LEU A 248 -20.86 16.48 7.65
C LEU A 248 -20.58 17.80 6.89
N VAL A 249 -20.79 17.77 5.59
CA VAL A 249 -20.75 19.00 4.75
C VAL A 249 -22.17 19.44 4.52
N VAL A 250 -22.56 20.58 5.12
CA VAL A 250 -23.88 21.19 4.95
C VAL A 250 -23.77 22.30 3.92
N ASN A 251 -24.54 22.18 2.84
CA ASN A 251 -24.73 23.28 1.89
C ASN A 251 -25.86 24.17 2.40
N GLN A 252 -25.57 25.42 2.74
CA GLN A 252 -26.58 26.37 3.23
C GLN A 252 -27.50 26.89 2.11
N ASP A 253 -27.06 26.76 0.84
CA ASP A 253 -27.81 27.26 -0.32
C ASP A 253 -28.76 26.20 -0.92
N HIS A 254 -28.97 25.08 -0.24
CA HIS A 254 -29.82 23.99 -0.76
C HIS A 254 -31.28 24.41 -0.97
N GLU A 255 -31.77 25.41 -0.26
CA GLU A 255 -33.15 25.93 -0.38
C GLU A 255 -33.42 26.57 -1.74
N ILE A 256 -32.40 27.05 -2.44
CA ILE A 256 -32.50 27.68 -3.77
C ILE A 256 -33.02 26.66 -4.83
N HIS A 257 -32.79 25.39 -4.61
CA HIS A 257 -33.13 24.33 -5.55
C HIS A 257 -34.44 23.59 -5.22
N HIS A 258 -35.14 23.99 -4.16
CA HIS A 258 -36.39 23.34 -3.79
C HIS A 258 -37.61 24.02 -4.39
N ILE A 259 -38.49 23.21 -4.96
CA ILE A 259 -39.80 23.66 -5.49
C ILE A 259 -40.79 23.73 -4.33
N HIS A 260 -41.31 24.93 -4.05
CA HIS A 260 -42.29 25.18 -2.98
C HIS A 260 -43.73 24.95 -3.47
N GLU A 261 -44.01 23.82 -4.14
CA GLU A 261 -45.35 23.48 -4.60
C GLU A 261 -46.07 22.54 -3.63
N ARG A 262 -47.38 22.74 -3.52
CA ARG A 262 -48.25 21.91 -2.67
C ARG A 262 -48.32 20.50 -3.22
N GLY A 263 -47.85 19.51 -2.44
CA GLY A 263 -47.84 18.09 -2.85
C GLY A 263 -46.50 17.59 -3.36
N TYR A 264 -45.46 18.43 -3.39
CA TYR A 264 -44.09 17.97 -3.71
C TYR A 264 -43.50 17.19 -2.54
N VAL A 265 -42.95 16.00 -2.85
CA VAL A 265 -42.48 15.03 -1.84
C VAL A 265 -41.21 15.51 -1.12
N GLU A 266 -40.39 16.32 -1.78
CA GLU A 266 -39.15 16.89 -1.20
C GLU A 266 -39.44 18.27 -0.60
N SER A 267 -39.26 18.38 0.71
CA SER A 267 -39.45 19.62 1.45
C SER A 267 -38.12 20.10 2.05
N PRO A 268 -37.78 21.40 2.01
CA PRO A 268 -36.63 21.98 2.69
C PRO A 268 -36.54 21.61 4.18
N VAL A 269 -37.69 21.43 4.83
CA VAL A 269 -37.81 20.99 6.23
C VAL A 269 -37.11 19.64 6.48
N ARG A 270 -36.97 18.79 5.47
CA ARG A 270 -36.29 17.49 5.62
C ARG A 270 -34.83 17.64 6.04
N ILE A 271 -34.09 18.55 5.43
CA ILE A 271 -32.65 18.78 5.76
C ILE A 271 -32.53 19.33 7.16
N THR A 272 -33.36 20.31 7.53
CA THR A 272 -33.37 20.89 8.89
C THR A 272 -33.69 19.82 9.95
N ARG A 273 -34.64 18.91 9.68
CA ARG A 273 -34.93 17.78 10.59
C ARG A 273 -33.79 16.79 10.70
N ILE A 274 -33.13 16.45 9.58
CA ILE A 274 -31.97 15.55 9.59
C ILE A 274 -30.85 16.16 10.41
N LEU A 275 -30.50 17.43 10.18
CA LEU A 275 -29.47 18.12 10.94
C LEU A 275 -29.77 18.17 12.44
N SER A 276 -31.00 18.57 12.82
CA SER A 276 -31.42 18.59 14.21
C SER A 276 -31.38 17.18 14.87
N HIS A 277 -31.66 16.13 14.12
CA HIS A 277 -31.55 14.76 14.64
C HIS A 277 -30.10 14.34 14.83
N LEU A 278 -29.23 14.68 13.87
CA LEU A 278 -27.81 14.38 13.94
C LEU A 278 -27.12 15.13 15.10
N GLU A 279 -27.41 16.43 15.29
CA GLU A 279 -26.95 17.21 16.44
C GLU A 279 -27.36 16.61 17.79
N LYS A 280 -28.61 16.13 17.88
CA LYS A 280 -29.13 15.47 19.10
C LYS A 280 -28.53 14.09 19.35
N SER A 281 -28.03 13.42 18.31
CA SER A 281 -27.42 12.09 18.43
C SER A 281 -26.05 12.09 19.10
N GLY A 282 -25.39 13.25 19.19
CA GLY A 282 -24.03 13.38 19.72
C GLY A 282 -22.95 12.72 18.85
N LEU A 283 -23.23 12.46 17.57
CA LEU A 283 -22.30 11.86 16.60
C LEU A 283 -21.34 12.87 15.97
N PHE A 284 -21.47 14.16 16.27
CA PHE A 284 -20.67 15.26 15.71
C PHE A 284 -20.15 16.18 16.81
#